data_5f300bad572765a371151731340a4dfa
#
_entry.id   5f300bad572765a371151731340a4dfa
#
_cell.length_a   1.000
_cell.length_b   1.000
_cell.length_c   1.000
_cell.angle_alpha   90.00
_cell.angle_beta   90.00
_cell.angle_gamma   90.00
#
_symmetry.space_group_name_H-M   'P 1'
#
loop_
_entity.id
_entity.type
_entity.pdbx_description
1 polymer ?
#
loop_
_entity_poly.entity_id
_entity_poly.type
_entity_poly.pdbx_seq_one_letter_code
_entity_poly.pdbx_strand_id
1 'polypeptide(L)'
;MRHLLLAALLLAPITASAQQTLKIGLREDPDLLDPTLGSSYVGRIVYAAMCDKLFDLDEKLNIVPQLATSFAYEDPTHLVLQLRPGVVFHDGEKFDADAVKFKVNRDLTAKGSMRAGEINSIQSVEVTGPLSVRITLKAPAAQLLAQLTDRAGIMISPKAVVEKGDQSFGLAPICAGPYAFQSRVAQDRITLRRFPGYWNAGDYHFDSVTYQPIPSPSVRLANLQAGSLDLVENITPSDIPAVQQDKRLKLAVGDGLAYTGITFNTDNGPASKTTAGQNRLVRQAFDLALDRTALVQVVYNGMFSPTVQANTPSSPYYAPQFAPPARDVARARALLKEAGVALPVPIMLTATNSPDALQLAEVIQSMVAEAGFELKIKTMEFASSLTAGYAGDFQAYMIGWSGRSDPDGNMWQMLHSGGTFNYGKYSNAEMDSWLDDARKVSDVASRSALYNKVWALERQDLPLVYLYTSRNIVGLRKEVNGFRQVPDGLIRLQGMTIDK
;
A
#
# COMPACT_ATOMS: atom_id res chain seq x y z
N MET A 1 67.05 -45.37 21.99
CA MET A 1 66.78 -43.97 21.63
C MET A 1 65.51 -43.95 20.77
N ARG A 2 64.36 -43.58 21.38
CA ARG A 2 63.05 -43.53 20.70
C ARG A 2 62.72 -42.04 20.44
N HIS A 3 62.65 -41.67 19.19
CA HIS A 3 62.21 -40.29 18.80
C HIS A 3 60.70 -40.22 18.80
N LEU A 4 60.09 -39.45 19.70
CA LEU A 4 58.70 -39.02 19.65
C LEU A 4 58.62 -37.82 18.71
N LEU A 5 57.92 -37.98 17.54
CA LEU A 5 57.47 -36.90 16.70
C LEU A 5 56.16 -36.34 17.26
N LEU A 6 56.20 -35.12 17.78
CA LEU A 6 54.99 -34.34 18.11
C LEU A 6 54.47 -33.74 16.83
N ALA A 7 53.32 -34.19 16.36
CA ALA A 7 52.54 -33.55 15.31
C ALA A 7 51.72 -32.40 15.94
N ALA A 8 52.11 -31.15 15.65
CA ALA A 8 51.34 -29.96 16.01
C ALA A 8 50.20 -29.79 15.03
N LEU A 9 48.96 -30.11 15.43
CA LEU A 9 47.73 -29.74 14.69
C LEU A 9 47.55 -28.23 14.75
N LEU A 10 47.78 -27.53 13.66
CA LEU A 10 47.39 -26.13 13.45
C LEU A 10 45.87 -26.05 13.29
N LEU A 11 45.16 -25.73 14.35
CA LEU A 11 43.75 -25.31 14.32
C LEU A 11 43.71 -23.91 13.72
N ALA A 12 43.37 -23.80 12.42
CA ALA A 12 43.02 -22.53 11.81
C ALA A 12 41.70 -22.00 12.45
N PRO A 13 41.65 -20.77 12.93
CA PRO A 13 40.43 -20.21 13.44
C PRO A 13 39.41 -20.12 12.30
N ILE A 14 38.31 -20.84 12.40
CA ILE A 14 37.15 -20.64 11.56
C ILE A 14 36.55 -19.30 12.04
N THR A 15 36.86 -18.21 11.35
CA THR A 15 36.17 -16.94 11.54
C THR A 15 34.73 -17.13 11.08
N ALA A 16 33.83 -17.45 12.02
CA ALA A 16 32.40 -17.37 11.76
C ALA A 16 32.08 -15.91 11.40
N SER A 17 31.83 -15.66 10.14
CA SER A 17 31.31 -14.35 9.71
C SER A 17 30.03 -14.11 10.49
N ALA A 18 29.97 -13.06 11.29
CA ALA A 18 28.76 -12.71 12.01
C ALA A 18 27.62 -12.50 11.00
N GLN A 19 26.53 -13.23 11.17
CA GLN A 19 25.36 -13.17 10.29
C GLN A 19 24.83 -11.74 10.24
N GLN A 20 24.76 -11.14 9.05
CA GLN A 20 24.34 -9.77 8.86
C GLN A 20 22.81 -9.71 8.70
N THR A 21 22.12 -9.22 9.73
CA THR A 21 20.67 -9.05 9.76
C THR A 21 20.30 -7.59 9.61
N LEU A 22 19.43 -7.25 8.66
CA LEU A 22 18.80 -5.93 8.57
C LEU A 22 17.50 -5.94 9.39
N LYS A 23 17.34 -4.97 10.31
CA LYS A 23 16.17 -4.84 11.17
C LYS A 23 15.37 -3.61 10.80
N ILE A 24 14.12 -3.80 10.39
CA ILE A 24 13.21 -2.77 9.87
C ILE A 24 12.02 -2.61 10.82
N GLY A 25 11.80 -1.39 11.31
CA GLY A 25 10.60 -1.03 12.07
C GLY A 25 9.45 -0.66 11.14
N LEU A 26 8.29 -1.31 11.32
CA LEU A 26 7.04 -1.03 10.61
C LEU A 26 6.03 -0.36 11.53
N ARG A 27 5.13 0.47 10.96
CA ARG A 27 4.06 1.16 11.73
C ARG A 27 2.96 0.23 12.23
N GLU A 28 2.80 -0.94 11.61
CA GLU A 28 1.72 -1.90 11.91
C GLU A 28 2.13 -3.31 11.49
N ASP A 29 1.41 -4.34 11.95
CA ASP A 29 1.61 -5.71 11.51
C ASP A 29 0.81 -5.95 10.22
N PRO A 30 1.37 -6.63 9.19
CA PRO A 30 0.61 -7.04 8.02
C PRO A 30 -0.64 -7.88 8.39
N ASP A 31 -1.75 -7.62 7.70
CA ASP A 31 -2.97 -8.43 7.83
C ASP A 31 -2.72 -9.89 7.44
N LEU A 32 -2.31 -10.13 6.21
CA LEU A 32 -1.94 -11.45 5.70
C LEU A 32 -0.66 -11.36 4.86
N LEU A 33 0.14 -12.44 4.84
CA LEU A 33 1.28 -12.58 3.93
C LEU A 33 0.91 -13.41 2.68
N ASP A 34 -0.27 -13.17 2.13
CA ASP A 34 -0.75 -13.70 0.86
C ASP A 34 -1.05 -12.54 -0.10
N PRO A 35 -0.33 -12.38 -1.22
CA PRO A 35 -0.51 -11.25 -2.11
C PRO A 35 -1.88 -11.23 -2.79
N THR A 36 -2.58 -12.37 -2.93
CA THR A 36 -3.95 -12.45 -3.45
C THR A 36 -4.98 -11.94 -2.43
N LEU A 37 -4.82 -12.28 -1.15
CA LEU A 37 -5.82 -12.05 -0.10
C LEU A 37 -5.47 -10.86 0.80
N GLY A 38 -4.19 -10.51 0.95
CA GLY A 38 -3.74 -9.42 1.83
C GLY A 38 -4.03 -8.04 1.26
N SER A 39 -4.32 -7.08 2.14
CA SER A 39 -4.70 -5.71 1.78
C SER A 39 -3.78 -4.63 2.34
N SER A 40 -2.99 -4.91 3.40
CA SER A 40 -2.18 -3.92 4.10
C SER A 40 -1.01 -3.35 3.26
N TYR A 41 -0.66 -2.09 3.55
CA TYR A 41 0.51 -1.44 2.96
C TYR A 41 1.82 -2.07 3.43
N VAL A 42 1.96 -2.32 4.74
CA VAL A 42 3.18 -2.91 5.30
C VAL A 42 3.40 -4.34 4.79
N GLY A 43 2.33 -5.06 4.42
CA GLY A 43 2.43 -6.33 3.69
C GLY A 43 3.18 -6.17 2.36
N ARG A 44 2.94 -5.07 1.61
CA ARG A 44 3.67 -4.75 0.37
C ARG A 44 5.16 -4.54 0.62
N ILE A 45 5.54 -3.92 1.74
CA ILE A 45 6.96 -3.73 2.13
C ILE A 45 7.63 -5.09 2.36
N VAL A 46 6.97 -6.02 3.06
CA VAL A 46 7.49 -7.38 3.27
C VAL A 46 7.59 -8.15 1.95
N TYR A 47 6.57 -8.05 1.09
CA TYR A 47 6.62 -8.70 -0.24
C TYR A 47 7.75 -8.18 -1.10
N ALA A 48 8.10 -6.88 -1.05
CA ALA A 48 9.19 -6.32 -1.84
C ALA A 48 10.54 -7.01 -1.59
N ALA A 49 10.74 -7.61 -0.41
CA ALA A 49 11.91 -8.42 -0.10
C ALA A 49 11.72 -9.92 -0.39
N MET A 50 10.48 -10.42 -0.36
CA MET A 50 10.21 -11.85 -0.40
C MET A 50 9.73 -12.35 -1.75
N CYS A 51 9.05 -11.50 -2.54
CA CYS A 51 8.32 -11.91 -3.72
C CYS A 51 8.60 -10.98 -4.90
N ASP A 52 9.18 -11.52 -5.96
CA ASP A 52 9.27 -10.79 -7.21
C ASP A 52 7.91 -10.71 -7.91
N LYS A 53 7.79 -9.66 -8.72
CA LYS A 53 6.62 -9.34 -9.55
C LYS A 53 6.96 -9.54 -11.03
N LEU A 54 5.95 -9.54 -11.88
CA LEU A 54 6.17 -9.51 -13.33
C LEU A 54 6.94 -8.25 -13.74
N PHE A 55 6.55 -7.10 -13.19
CA PHE A 55 7.22 -5.81 -13.37
C PHE A 55 7.42 -5.11 -12.04
N ASP A 56 8.36 -4.18 -11.97
CA ASP A 56 8.55 -3.28 -10.83
C ASP A 56 8.54 -1.81 -11.30
N LEU A 57 8.74 -0.88 -10.38
CA LEU A 57 8.85 0.55 -10.63
C LEU A 57 10.25 1.05 -10.27
N ASP A 58 10.79 1.96 -11.10
CA ASP A 58 11.98 2.74 -10.75
C ASP A 58 11.62 3.97 -9.90
N GLU A 59 12.63 4.79 -9.53
CA GLU A 59 12.45 6.00 -8.73
C GLU A 59 11.63 7.10 -9.45
N LYS A 60 11.41 6.97 -10.75
CA LYS A 60 10.58 7.86 -11.57
C LYS A 60 9.20 7.28 -11.88
N LEU A 61 8.86 6.15 -11.25
CA LEU A 61 7.64 5.37 -11.49
C LEU A 61 7.52 4.79 -12.91
N ASN A 62 8.61 4.67 -13.64
CA ASN A 62 8.62 3.91 -14.88
C ASN A 62 8.49 2.42 -14.58
N ILE A 63 7.71 1.72 -15.41
CA ILE A 63 7.58 0.26 -15.34
C ILE A 63 8.87 -0.37 -15.84
N VAL A 64 9.51 -1.18 -15.01
CA VAL A 64 10.76 -1.88 -15.33
C VAL A 64 10.58 -3.39 -15.28
N PRO A 65 11.30 -4.17 -16.15
CA PRO A 65 11.26 -5.62 -16.13
C PRO A 65 11.71 -6.21 -14.79
N GLN A 66 11.00 -7.27 -14.33
CA GLN A 66 11.46 -8.10 -13.21
C GLN A 66 11.37 -9.59 -13.61
N LEU A 67 10.27 -10.31 -13.32
CA LEU A 67 10.08 -11.69 -13.78
C LEU A 67 9.61 -11.77 -15.24
N ALA A 68 8.91 -10.76 -15.74
CA ALA A 68 8.74 -10.55 -17.18
C ALA A 68 9.92 -9.71 -17.70
N THR A 69 10.59 -10.17 -18.75
CA THR A 69 11.73 -9.49 -19.35
C THR A 69 11.30 -8.48 -20.41
N SER A 70 10.14 -8.69 -21.01
CA SER A 70 9.52 -7.77 -21.98
C SER A 70 8.02 -8.02 -22.08
N PHE A 71 7.33 -7.05 -22.69
CA PHE A 71 5.93 -7.16 -23.08
C PHE A 71 5.70 -6.55 -24.46
N ALA A 72 4.67 -7.03 -25.15
CA ALA A 72 4.20 -6.45 -26.40
C ALA A 72 2.67 -6.62 -26.53
N TYR A 73 2.00 -5.59 -27.01
CA TYR A 73 0.61 -5.71 -27.45
C TYR A 73 0.57 -6.13 -28.91
N GLU A 74 0.02 -7.32 -29.24
CA GLU A 74 -0.24 -7.76 -30.61
C GLU A 74 -1.36 -6.92 -31.24
N ASP A 75 -2.35 -6.57 -30.42
CA ASP A 75 -3.43 -5.63 -30.69
C ASP A 75 -3.92 -5.05 -29.33
N PRO A 76 -4.89 -4.12 -29.31
CA PRO A 76 -5.34 -3.49 -28.05
C PRO A 76 -5.87 -4.45 -26.97
N THR A 77 -6.16 -5.72 -27.31
CA THR A 77 -6.75 -6.73 -26.42
C THR A 77 -5.87 -7.95 -26.21
N HIS A 78 -4.71 -8.05 -26.85
CA HIS A 78 -3.79 -9.17 -26.68
C HIS A 78 -2.40 -8.69 -26.24
N LEU A 79 -2.08 -8.98 -24.96
CA LEU A 79 -0.79 -8.67 -24.35
C LEU A 79 0.05 -9.95 -24.26
N VAL A 80 1.24 -9.94 -24.84
CA VAL A 80 2.22 -11.02 -24.74
C VAL A 80 3.33 -10.63 -23.78
N LEU A 81 3.66 -11.53 -22.83
CA LEU A 81 4.77 -11.39 -21.90
C LEU A 81 5.83 -12.45 -22.20
N GLN A 82 7.11 -12.04 -22.18
CA GLN A 82 8.25 -12.94 -22.16
C GLN A 82 8.79 -13.03 -20.75
N LEU A 83 9.01 -14.25 -20.25
CA LEU A 83 9.39 -14.51 -18.86
C LEU A 83 10.88 -14.73 -18.71
N ARG A 84 11.43 -14.44 -17.54
CA ARG A 84 12.84 -14.63 -17.19
C ARG A 84 13.16 -16.12 -17.07
N PRO A 85 14.18 -16.63 -17.79
CA PRO A 85 14.61 -18.01 -17.68
C PRO A 85 15.36 -18.27 -16.37
N GLY A 86 15.35 -19.52 -15.90
CA GLY A 86 16.16 -19.99 -14.77
C GLY A 86 15.70 -19.54 -13.38
N VAL A 87 14.54 -18.89 -13.27
CA VAL A 87 13.97 -18.51 -11.97
C VAL A 87 13.35 -19.72 -11.29
N VAL A 88 13.55 -19.81 -9.97
CA VAL A 88 12.93 -20.83 -9.11
C VAL A 88 12.25 -20.18 -7.92
N PHE A 89 11.16 -20.79 -7.45
CA PHE A 89 10.53 -20.45 -6.20
C PHE A 89 11.34 -20.93 -4.98
N HIS A 90 11.03 -20.43 -3.79
CA HIS A 90 11.75 -20.80 -2.55
C HIS A 90 11.65 -22.30 -2.21
N ASP A 91 10.71 -23.05 -2.78
CA ASP A 91 10.55 -24.50 -2.64
C ASP A 91 11.28 -25.31 -3.73
N GLY A 92 12.00 -24.64 -4.63
CA GLY A 92 12.74 -25.21 -5.74
C GLY A 92 11.92 -25.49 -7.01
N GLU A 93 10.61 -25.25 -7.01
CA GLU A 93 9.79 -25.33 -8.21
C GLU A 93 10.20 -24.24 -9.22
N LYS A 94 10.08 -24.53 -10.51
CA LYS A 94 10.42 -23.60 -11.58
C LYS A 94 9.34 -22.53 -11.70
N PHE A 95 9.75 -21.29 -11.95
CA PHE A 95 8.86 -20.25 -12.42
C PHE A 95 8.78 -20.32 -13.95
N ASP A 96 7.58 -20.44 -14.49
CA ASP A 96 7.28 -20.57 -15.90
C ASP A 96 5.92 -19.94 -16.26
N ALA A 97 5.49 -20.15 -17.51
CA ALA A 97 4.21 -19.65 -18.02
C ALA A 97 2.97 -20.23 -17.30
N ASP A 98 3.04 -21.49 -16.85
CA ASP A 98 1.95 -22.11 -16.09
C ASP A 98 1.80 -21.47 -14.71
N ALA A 99 2.88 -21.07 -14.06
CA ALA A 99 2.83 -20.34 -12.80
C ALA A 99 2.15 -18.96 -12.94
N VAL A 100 2.40 -18.23 -14.03
CA VAL A 100 1.71 -16.97 -14.33
C VAL A 100 0.21 -17.21 -14.54
N LYS A 101 -0.14 -18.19 -15.36
CA LYS A 101 -1.55 -18.56 -15.59
C LYS A 101 -2.26 -18.94 -14.31
N PHE A 102 -1.62 -19.76 -13.46
CA PHE A 102 -2.14 -20.14 -12.16
C PHE A 102 -2.41 -18.92 -11.27
N LYS A 103 -1.43 -18.02 -11.14
CA LYS A 103 -1.54 -16.85 -10.28
C LYS A 103 -2.63 -15.89 -10.74
N VAL A 104 -2.71 -15.58 -12.03
CA VAL A 104 -3.77 -14.72 -12.57
C VAL A 104 -5.15 -15.34 -12.34
N ASN A 105 -5.31 -16.64 -12.62
CA ASN A 105 -6.58 -17.33 -12.36
C ASN A 105 -6.95 -17.29 -10.87
N ARG A 106 -5.98 -17.54 -9.97
CA ARG A 106 -6.22 -17.45 -8.52
C ARG A 106 -6.67 -16.05 -8.11
N ASP A 107 -6.02 -15.01 -8.63
CA ASP A 107 -6.39 -13.62 -8.34
C ASP A 107 -7.82 -13.28 -8.81
N LEU A 108 -8.26 -13.85 -9.92
CA LEU A 108 -9.60 -13.63 -10.46
C LEU A 108 -10.69 -14.43 -9.73
N THR A 109 -10.36 -15.62 -9.17
CA THR A 109 -11.38 -16.58 -8.76
C THR A 109 -11.35 -16.99 -7.28
N ALA A 110 -10.23 -16.75 -6.57
CA ALA A 110 -10.12 -17.12 -5.17
C ALA A 110 -11.14 -16.35 -4.33
N LYS A 111 -11.81 -17.07 -3.42
CA LYS A 111 -12.76 -16.46 -2.48
C LYS A 111 -12.03 -15.44 -1.59
N GLY A 112 -12.51 -14.21 -1.57
CA GLY A 112 -11.90 -13.13 -0.81
C GLY A 112 -10.67 -12.50 -1.50
N SER A 113 -10.45 -12.76 -2.79
CA SER A 113 -9.40 -12.10 -3.55
C SER A 113 -9.54 -10.59 -3.51
N MET A 114 -8.48 -9.94 -3.07
CA MET A 114 -8.34 -8.48 -3.08
C MET A 114 -7.84 -7.95 -4.44
N ARG A 115 -7.51 -8.86 -5.37
CA ARG A 115 -6.91 -8.54 -6.68
C ARG A 115 -7.91 -8.59 -7.83
N ALA A 116 -9.04 -9.31 -7.65
CA ALA A 116 -9.99 -9.52 -8.73
C ALA A 116 -10.41 -8.23 -9.44
N GLY A 117 -10.73 -7.17 -8.70
CA GLY A 117 -11.11 -5.86 -9.27
C GLY A 117 -9.94 -5.12 -9.97
N GLU A 118 -8.69 -5.41 -9.59
CA GLU A 118 -7.50 -4.80 -10.20
C GLU A 118 -7.26 -5.35 -11.62
N ILE A 119 -7.49 -6.64 -11.84
CA ILE A 119 -7.21 -7.34 -13.10
C ILE A 119 -8.46 -7.92 -13.78
N ASN A 120 -9.66 -7.46 -13.44
CA ASN A 120 -10.92 -7.92 -14.02
C ASN A 120 -11.07 -7.66 -15.53
N SER A 121 -10.19 -6.84 -16.11
CA SER A 121 -10.06 -6.67 -17.56
C SER A 121 -9.52 -7.92 -18.27
N ILE A 122 -8.83 -8.81 -17.56
CA ILE A 122 -8.31 -10.06 -18.13
C ILE A 122 -9.48 -11.02 -18.38
N GLN A 123 -9.55 -11.54 -19.60
CA GLN A 123 -10.49 -12.60 -19.99
C GLN A 123 -9.88 -13.98 -19.81
N SER A 124 -8.63 -14.16 -20.27
CA SER A 124 -7.92 -15.44 -20.19
C SER A 124 -6.40 -15.26 -20.28
N VAL A 125 -5.67 -16.28 -19.81
CA VAL A 125 -4.23 -16.42 -19.97
C VAL A 125 -3.93 -17.73 -20.69
N GLU A 126 -3.25 -17.64 -21.81
CA GLU A 126 -2.80 -18.76 -22.62
C GLU A 126 -1.28 -18.94 -22.49
N VAL A 127 -0.84 -20.18 -22.29
CA VAL A 127 0.57 -20.56 -22.32
C VAL A 127 0.97 -20.75 -23.79
N THR A 128 1.77 -19.86 -24.34
CA THR A 128 2.22 -19.91 -25.75
C THR A 128 3.61 -20.51 -25.90
N GLY A 129 4.29 -20.76 -24.79
CA GLY A 129 5.57 -21.42 -24.69
C GLY A 129 6.01 -21.52 -23.22
N PRO A 130 7.09 -22.24 -22.90
CA PRO A 130 7.52 -22.44 -21.51
C PRO A 130 7.76 -21.13 -20.75
N LEU A 131 8.18 -20.08 -21.47
CA LEU A 131 8.50 -18.76 -20.92
C LEU A 131 7.73 -17.64 -21.64
N SER A 132 6.55 -17.95 -22.20
CA SER A 132 5.72 -16.99 -22.92
C SER A 132 4.26 -17.20 -22.61
N VAL A 133 3.55 -16.10 -22.26
CA VAL A 133 2.11 -16.10 -22.04
C VAL A 133 1.47 -15.02 -22.90
N ARG A 134 0.28 -15.33 -23.42
CA ARG A 134 -0.64 -14.38 -24.02
C ARG A 134 -1.79 -14.10 -23.04
N ILE A 135 -2.01 -12.85 -22.72
CA ILE A 135 -3.14 -12.39 -21.91
C ILE A 135 -4.16 -11.77 -22.84
N THR A 136 -5.35 -12.39 -22.94
CA THR A 136 -6.48 -11.83 -23.67
C THR A 136 -7.32 -10.95 -22.74
N LEU A 137 -7.63 -9.75 -23.20
CA LEU A 137 -8.41 -8.75 -22.47
C LEU A 137 -9.84 -8.68 -22.99
N LYS A 138 -10.79 -8.38 -22.12
CA LYS A 138 -12.22 -8.16 -22.48
C LYS A 138 -12.41 -6.89 -23.31
N ALA A 139 -11.55 -5.90 -23.11
CA ALA A 139 -11.45 -4.62 -23.80
C ALA A 139 -10.04 -4.07 -23.58
N PRO A 140 -9.60 -3.00 -24.27
CA PRO A 140 -8.34 -2.34 -23.96
C PRO A 140 -8.27 -1.99 -22.47
N ALA A 141 -7.07 -2.16 -21.85
CA ALA A 141 -6.88 -2.02 -20.42
C ALA A 141 -5.59 -1.24 -20.10
N ALA A 142 -5.66 0.08 -20.15
CA ALA A 142 -4.52 0.97 -19.99
C ALA A 142 -3.82 0.85 -18.62
N GLN A 143 -4.56 0.46 -17.58
CA GLN A 143 -4.06 0.30 -16.21
C GLN A 143 -3.31 -1.02 -15.98
N LEU A 144 -3.46 -2.03 -16.85
CA LEU A 144 -3.05 -3.40 -16.53
C LEU A 144 -1.56 -3.53 -16.21
N LEU A 145 -0.68 -2.95 -17.02
CA LEU A 145 0.76 -3.03 -16.76
C LEU A 145 1.14 -2.42 -15.41
N ALA A 146 0.51 -1.31 -15.03
CA ALA A 146 0.72 -0.69 -13.72
C ALA A 146 0.20 -1.58 -12.57
N GLN A 147 -0.92 -2.29 -12.75
CA GLN A 147 -1.41 -3.26 -11.75
C GLN A 147 -0.44 -4.44 -11.59
N LEU A 148 0.25 -4.86 -12.67
CA LEU A 148 1.25 -5.93 -12.63
C LEU A 148 2.59 -5.50 -11.99
N THR A 149 2.77 -4.23 -11.62
CA THR A 149 3.90 -3.76 -10.79
C THR A 149 3.62 -3.86 -9.29
N ASP A 150 2.43 -4.27 -8.88
CA ASP A 150 2.03 -4.45 -7.48
C ASP A 150 1.64 -5.92 -7.21
N ARG A 151 0.83 -6.16 -6.20
CA ARG A 151 0.46 -7.50 -5.70
C ARG A 151 -0.16 -8.42 -6.76
N ALA A 152 -0.89 -7.87 -7.73
CA ALA A 152 -1.43 -8.65 -8.86
C ALA A 152 -0.31 -9.23 -9.76
N GLY A 153 0.85 -8.58 -9.81
CA GLY A 153 2.02 -9.07 -10.53
C GLY A 153 2.94 -9.97 -9.71
N ILE A 154 2.74 -10.13 -8.41
CA ILE A 154 3.56 -11.01 -7.57
C ILE A 154 3.33 -12.47 -7.95
N MET A 155 4.43 -13.20 -8.14
CA MET A 155 4.39 -14.63 -8.44
C MET A 155 4.62 -15.48 -7.19
N ILE A 156 3.79 -16.50 -7.02
CA ILE A 156 3.80 -17.45 -5.89
C ILE A 156 3.88 -18.87 -6.42
N SER A 157 4.42 -19.81 -5.61
CA SER A 157 4.50 -21.22 -5.99
C SER A 157 3.10 -21.83 -6.11
N PRO A 158 2.69 -22.32 -7.29
CA PRO A 158 1.45 -23.06 -7.47
C PRO A 158 1.37 -24.29 -6.59
N LYS A 159 2.48 -25.05 -6.49
CA LYS A 159 2.59 -26.24 -5.62
C LYS A 159 2.30 -25.91 -4.17
N ALA A 160 2.92 -24.86 -3.64
CA ALA A 160 2.71 -24.46 -2.25
C ALA A 160 1.25 -24.07 -1.95
N VAL A 161 0.56 -23.40 -2.89
CA VAL A 161 -0.86 -23.08 -2.74
C VAL A 161 -1.72 -24.34 -2.75
N VAL A 162 -1.47 -25.28 -3.66
CA VAL A 162 -2.22 -26.53 -3.75
C VAL A 162 -2.01 -27.40 -2.50
N GLU A 163 -0.78 -27.52 -2.00
CA GLU A 163 -0.44 -28.34 -0.83
C GLU A 163 -0.98 -27.74 0.48
N LYS A 164 -0.92 -26.40 0.65
CA LYS A 164 -1.33 -25.73 1.90
C LYS A 164 -2.79 -25.33 1.92
N GLY A 165 -3.38 -25.10 0.75
CA GLY A 165 -4.70 -24.50 0.57
C GLY A 165 -4.68 -22.97 0.76
N ASP A 166 -5.67 -22.29 0.20
CA ASP A 166 -5.78 -20.83 0.17
C ASP A 166 -5.74 -20.18 1.56
N GLN A 167 -6.38 -20.80 2.56
CA GLN A 167 -6.46 -20.24 3.90
C GLN A 167 -5.13 -20.30 4.68
N SER A 168 -4.26 -21.25 4.34
CA SER A 168 -3.01 -21.51 5.07
C SER A 168 -1.77 -21.02 4.33
N PHE A 169 -1.86 -20.71 3.04
CA PHE A 169 -0.72 -20.25 2.25
C PHE A 169 -0.04 -19.02 2.88
N GLY A 170 -0.81 -18.02 3.32
CA GLY A 170 -0.31 -16.79 3.93
C GLY A 170 0.37 -16.97 5.28
N LEU A 171 0.29 -18.16 5.94
CA LEU A 171 1.01 -18.47 7.17
C LEU A 171 2.49 -18.78 6.93
N ALA A 172 2.82 -19.32 5.76
CA ALA A 172 4.19 -19.61 5.33
C ALA A 172 4.28 -19.50 3.81
N PRO A 173 4.28 -18.27 3.27
CA PRO A 173 4.24 -18.03 1.82
C PRO A 173 5.51 -18.48 1.11
N ILE A 174 5.37 -18.93 -0.10
CA ILE A 174 6.45 -19.37 -1.01
C ILE A 174 6.40 -18.52 -2.27
N CYS A 175 7.43 -17.70 -2.48
CA CYS A 175 7.56 -16.79 -3.60
C CYS A 175 8.86 -17.03 -4.39
N ALA A 176 9.20 -16.12 -5.30
CA ALA A 176 10.41 -16.15 -6.13
C ALA A 176 11.29 -14.90 -5.93
N GLY A 177 11.38 -14.39 -4.71
CA GLY A 177 12.18 -13.20 -4.39
C GLY A 177 13.51 -13.50 -3.71
N PRO A 178 14.29 -12.45 -3.35
CA PRO A 178 15.64 -12.60 -2.80
C PRO A 178 15.68 -13.19 -1.38
N TYR A 179 14.58 -13.08 -0.62
CA TYR A 179 14.49 -13.62 0.73
C TYR A 179 13.29 -14.54 0.88
N ALA A 180 13.50 -15.71 1.47
CA ALA A 180 12.45 -16.69 1.77
C ALA A 180 11.88 -16.46 3.17
N PHE A 181 10.57 -16.70 3.32
CA PHE A 181 9.91 -16.69 4.63
C PHE A 181 10.56 -17.70 5.59
N GLN A 182 10.86 -17.26 6.80
CA GLN A 182 11.41 -18.11 7.86
C GLN A 182 10.41 -18.29 9.01
N SER A 183 9.88 -17.18 9.56
CA SER A 183 8.94 -17.23 10.67
C SER A 183 8.15 -15.92 10.81
N ARG A 184 6.97 -16.01 11.46
CA ARG A 184 6.20 -14.85 11.92
C ARG A 184 5.69 -15.12 13.34
N VAL A 185 5.86 -14.13 14.21
CA VAL A 185 5.14 -13.98 15.48
C VAL A 185 4.29 -12.73 15.34
N ALA A 186 2.97 -12.91 15.35
CA ALA A 186 2.03 -11.79 15.14
C ALA A 186 2.28 -10.68 16.16
N GLN A 187 2.23 -9.42 15.72
CA GLN A 187 2.47 -8.20 16.51
C GLN A 187 3.90 -8.08 17.10
N ASP A 188 4.82 -8.98 16.76
CA ASP A 188 6.20 -8.97 17.25
C ASP A 188 7.21 -8.89 16.10
N ARG A 189 7.26 -9.89 15.22
CA ARG A 189 8.25 -9.92 14.14
C ARG A 189 7.89 -10.83 12.98
N ILE A 190 8.45 -10.49 11.81
CA ILE A 190 8.52 -11.35 10.62
C ILE A 190 9.99 -11.48 10.26
N THR A 191 10.49 -12.69 10.12
CA THR A 191 11.87 -12.98 9.75
C THR A 191 11.93 -13.65 8.39
N LEU A 192 12.76 -13.12 7.52
CA LEU A 192 13.10 -13.65 6.21
C LEU A 192 14.59 -14.03 6.20
N ARG A 193 14.96 -15.08 5.47
CA ARG A 193 16.36 -15.49 5.24
C ARG A 193 16.72 -15.33 3.78
N ARG A 194 17.98 -14.99 3.47
CA ARG A 194 18.48 -14.92 2.09
C ARG A 194 18.22 -16.25 1.37
N PHE A 195 17.77 -16.13 0.11
CA PHE A 195 17.56 -17.27 -0.76
C PHE A 195 18.73 -17.41 -1.76
N PRO A 196 19.63 -18.40 -1.58
CA PRO A 196 20.80 -18.55 -2.44
C PRO A 196 20.46 -18.82 -3.90
N GLY A 197 19.29 -19.44 -4.17
CA GLY A 197 18.79 -19.73 -5.51
C GLY A 197 18.17 -18.55 -6.26
N TYR A 198 18.22 -17.34 -5.70
CA TYR A 198 17.64 -16.17 -6.33
C TYR A 198 18.44 -15.76 -7.59
N TRP A 199 17.72 -15.47 -8.69
CA TRP A 199 18.33 -15.20 -9.98
C TRP A 199 19.28 -13.99 -10.00
N ASN A 200 19.13 -13.04 -9.08
CA ASN A 200 19.96 -11.86 -8.90
C ASN A 200 20.58 -11.79 -7.48
N ALA A 201 21.02 -12.90 -6.94
CA ALA A 201 21.51 -13.02 -5.56
C ALA A 201 22.69 -12.10 -5.24
N GLY A 202 23.49 -11.70 -6.25
CA GLY A 202 24.68 -10.85 -6.07
C GLY A 202 24.39 -9.44 -5.55
N ASP A 203 23.18 -8.93 -5.77
CA ASP A 203 22.76 -7.59 -5.35
C ASP A 203 22.13 -7.55 -3.94
N TYR A 204 22.07 -8.68 -3.23
CA TYR A 204 21.43 -8.80 -1.92
C TYR A 204 22.42 -9.29 -0.86
N HIS A 205 22.74 -8.45 0.12
CA HIS A 205 23.92 -8.62 0.97
C HIS A 205 23.60 -9.08 2.40
N PHE A 206 22.36 -8.93 2.88
CA PHE A 206 21.97 -9.39 4.21
C PHE A 206 21.70 -10.89 4.22
N ASP A 207 22.09 -11.58 5.30
CA ASP A 207 21.77 -13.01 5.49
C ASP A 207 20.32 -13.22 5.92
N SER A 208 19.77 -12.21 6.64
CA SER A 208 18.37 -12.20 7.06
C SER A 208 17.84 -10.78 7.15
N VAL A 209 16.50 -10.67 7.09
CA VAL A 209 15.77 -9.42 7.29
C VAL A 209 14.71 -9.67 8.35
N THR A 210 14.64 -8.79 9.35
CA THR A 210 13.61 -8.86 10.39
C THR A 210 12.78 -7.58 10.37
N TYR A 211 11.48 -7.74 10.19
CA TYR A 211 10.49 -6.66 10.29
C TYR A 211 9.85 -6.70 11.66
N GLN A 212 9.79 -5.55 12.34
CA GLN A 212 9.21 -5.40 13.67
C GLN A 212 8.06 -4.39 13.63
N PRO A 213 6.81 -4.83 13.79
CA PRO A 213 5.66 -3.95 13.95
C PRO A 213 5.75 -3.19 15.27
N ILE A 214 5.81 -1.87 15.20
CA ILE A 214 5.84 -0.98 16.38
C ILE A 214 4.90 0.20 16.08
N PRO A 215 3.63 0.17 16.54
CA PRO A 215 2.65 1.19 16.20
C PRO A 215 3.00 2.61 16.70
N SER A 216 3.67 2.73 17.85
CA SER A 216 4.08 4.02 18.40
C SER A 216 5.27 4.63 17.64
N PRO A 217 5.13 5.81 17.00
CA PRO A 217 6.24 6.46 16.29
C PRO A 217 7.44 6.76 17.21
N SER A 218 7.21 7.27 18.42
CA SER A 218 8.27 7.59 19.38
C SER A 218 9.05 6.36 19.82
N VAL A 219 8.39 5.19 19.97
CA VAL A 219 9.06 3.93 20.29
C VAL A 219 9.87 3.45 19.08
N ARG A 220 9.36 3.58 17.84
CA ARG A 220 10.13 3.27 16.63
C ARG A 220 11.41 4.12 16.54
N LEU A 221 11.29 5.45 16.74
CA LEU A 221 12.44 6.35 16.75
C LEU A 221 13.44 6.00 17.85
N ALA A 222 12.99 5.75 19.07
CA ALA A 222 13.86 5.35 20.17
C ALA A 222 14.65 4.07 19.86
N ASN A 223 14.03 3.08 19.23
CA ASN A 223 14.70 1.85 18.79
C ASN A 223 15.72 2.11 17.67
N LEU A 224 15.47 3.02 16.74
CA LEU A 224 16.43 3.44 15.72
C LEU A 224 17.63 4.14 16.37
N GLN A 225 17.41 5.07 17.32
CA GLN A 225 18.46 5.78 18.06
C GLN A 225 19.31 4.85 18.92
N ALA A 226 18.69 3.82 19.51
CA ALA A 226 19.39 2.79 20.30
C ALA A 226 20.16 1.77 19.43
N GLY A 227 19.98 1.77 18.10
CA GLY A 227 20.57 0.77 17.19
C GLY A 227 19.90 -0.60 17.27
N SER A 228 18.73 -0.71 17.89
CA SER A 228 17.91 -1.93 17.88
C SER A 228 17.21 -2.14 16.54
N LEU A 229 16.99 -1.07 15.77
CA LEU A 229 16.56 -1.06 14.39
C LEU A 229 17.61 -0.37 13.51
N ASP A 230 17.69 -0.79 12.25
CA ASP A 230 18.61 -0.20 11.26
C ASP A 230 17.88 0.78 10.33
N LEU A 231 16.59 0.54 10.12
CA LEU A 231 15.70 1.35 9.29
C LEU A 231 14.31 1.40 9.92
N VAL A 232 13.67 2.56 9.83
CA VAL A 232 12.28 2.78 10.26
C VAL A 232 11.51 3.41 9.11
N GLU A 233 10.45 2.74 8.67
CA GLU A 233 9.49 3.35 7.77
C GLU A 233 8.61 4.34 8.54
N ASN A 234 8.18 5.42 7.88
CA ASN A 234 7.29 6.42 8.46
C ASN A 234 7.80 7.07 9.77
N ILE A 235 8.87 7.86 9.66
CA ILE A 235 9.22 8.86 10.68
C ILE A 235 8.14 9.96 10.65
N THR A 236 7.59 10.30 11.80
CA THR A 236 6.62 11.40 11.87
C THR A 236 7.31 12.75 11.63
N PRO A 237 6.63 13.72 11.00
CA PRO A 237 7.21 15.05 10.78
C PRO A 237 7.70 15.75 12.04
N SER A 238 7.07 15.53 13.20
CA SER A 238 7.51 16.05 14.49
C SER A 238 8.86 15.50 14.96
N ASP A 239 9.24 14.30 14.51
CA ASP A 239 10.47 13.62 14.91
C ASP A 239 11.66 13.93 14.00
N ILE A 240 11.43 14.59 12.86
CA ILE A 240 12.49 14.97 11.91
C ILE A 240 13.65 15.73 12.57
N PRO A 241 13.41 16.77 13.40
CA PRO A 241 14.51 17.48 14.06
C PRO A 241 15.37 16.58 14.94
N ALA A 242 14.76 15.62 15.65
CA ALA A 242 15.49 14.69 16.51
C ALA A 242 16.39 13.75 15.70
N VAL A 243 15.91 13.27 14.53
CA VAL A 243 16.74 12.44 13.63
C VAL A 243 17.86 13.27 13.00
N GLN A 244 17.60 14.51 12.58
CA GLN A 244 18.61 15.37 11.96
C GLN A 244 19.74 15.79 12.91
N GLN A 245 19.43 15.91 14.21
CA GLN A 245 20.43 16.26 15.25
C GLN A 245 21.27 15.06 15.68
N ASP A 246 20.81 13.84 15.49
CA ASP A 246 21.55 12.63 15.83
C ASP A 246 22.51 12.26 14.70
N LYS A 247 23.82 12.47 14.93
CA LYS A 247 24.88 12.20 13.94
C LYS A 247 24.99 10.73 13.51
N ARG A 248 24.36 9.82 14.24
CA ARG A 248 24.33 8.37 13.94
C ARG A 248 23.22 8.01 12.96
N LEU A 249 22.32 8.96 12.66
CA LEU A 249 21.13 8.75 11.85
C LEU A 249 21.17 9.59 10.58
N LYS A 250 20.34 9.21 9.62
CA LYS A 250 20.02 9.97 8.41
C LYS A 250 18.56 9.78 8.02
N LEU A 251 18.03 10.76 7.28
CA LEU A 251 16.66 10.73 6.72
C LEU A 251 16.72 10.57 5.21
N ALA A 252 15.79 9.77 4.69
CA ALA A 252 15.39 9.82 3.30
C ALA A 252 13.95 10.38 3.24
N VAL A 253 13.80 11.54 2.60
CA VAL A 253 12.52 12.22 2.45
C VAL A 253 12.22 12.37 0.97
N GLY A 254 11.11 11.82 0.51
CA GLY A 254 10.70 11.87 -0.89
C GLY A 254 9.20 12.04 -1.04
N ASP A 255 8.77 12.32 -2.27
CA ASP A 255 7.35 12.36 -2.59
C ASP A 255 6.73 10.97 -2.40
N GLY A 256 5.45 10.96 -2.00
CA GLY A 256 4.67 9.74 -1.84
C GLY A 256 3.46 9.74 -2.76
N LEU A 257 2.86 8.57 -2.95
CA LEU A 257 1.60 8.40 -3.68
C LEU A 257 0.40 8.28 -2.73
N ALA A 258 0.67 8.21 -1.43
CA ALA A 258 -0.34 7.93 -0.43
C ALA A 258 -1.22 9.15 -0.12
N TYR A 259 -2.48 8.88 0.21
CA TYR A 259 -3.39 9.87 0.79
C TYR A 259 -4.09 9.30 2.02
N THR A 260 -4.64 10.19 2.85
CA THR A 260 -5.55 9.85 3.95
C THR A 260 -6.88 10.52 3.73
N GLY A 261 -7.96 9.81 4.05
CA GLY A 261 -9.33 10.31 3.91
C GLY A 261 -10.29 9.67 4.91
N ILE A 262 -11.54 10.12 4.86
CA ILE A 262 -12.66 9.61 5.66
C ILE A 262 -13.71 9.07 4.70
N THR A 263 -13.91 7.75 4.69
CA THR A 263 -15.00 7.11 3.94
C THR A 263 -16.27 7.12 4.76
N PHE A 264 -17.34 7.65 4.22
CA PHE A 264 -18.67 7.53 4.79
C PHE A 264 -19.32 6.21 4.36
N ASN A 265 -19.98 5.55 5.31
CA ASN A 265 -20.76 4.35 5.01
C ASN A 265 -22.10 4.78 4.38
N THR A 266 -22.23 4.61 3.08
CA THR A 266 -23.43 5.03 2.34
C THR A 266 -24.47 3.92 2.16
N ASP A 267 -24.01 2.65 2.06
CA ASP A 267 -24.95 1.51 1.92
C ASP A 267 -24.35 0.14 2.33
N ASN A 268 -23.29 0.11 3.12
CA ASN A 268 -22.71 -1.14 3.60
C ASN A 268 -23.33 -1.52 4.97
N GLY A 269 -24.47 -2.20 4.93
CA GLY A 269 -25.12 -2.74 6.11
C GLY A 269 -25.82 -1.70 7.00
N PRO A 270 -26.26 -2.11 8.21
CA PRO A 270 -27.09 -1.27 9.10
C PRO A 270 -26.42 0.03 9.57
N ALA A 271 -25.08 0.03 9.72
CA ALA A 271 -24.34 1.21 10.17
C ALA A 271 -24.33 2.35 9.14
N SER A 272 -24.74 2.08 7.89
CA SER A 272 -24.92 3.12 6.87
C SER A 272 -26.16 4.00 7.09
N LYS A 273 -27.14 3.53 7.86
CA LYS A 273 -28.43 4.20 8.05
C LYS A 273 -28.31 5.36 9.06
N THR A 274 -27.40 6.29 8.75
CA THR A 274 -27.12 7.49 9.52
C THR A 274 -27.41 8.74 8.70
N THR A 275 -27.56 9.88 9.36
CA THR A 275 -27.76 11.16 8.67
C THR A 275 -26.63 11.46 7.68
N ALA A 276 -25.36 11.27 8.07
CA ALA A 276 -24.21 11.50 7.20
C ALA A 276 -24.13 10.47 6.06
N GLY A 277 -24.42 9.18 6.33
CA GLY A 277 -24.44 8.13 5.32
C GLY A 277 -25.46 8.38 4.22
N GLN A 278 -26.68 8.84 4.59
CA GLN A 278 -27.80 8.94 3.66
C GLN A 278 -27.97 10.33 3.03
N ASN A 279 -27.29 11.38 3.53
CA ASN A 279 -27.50 12.74 3.05
C ASN A 279 -26.20 13.42 2.61
N ARG A 280 -26.07 13.67 1.29
CA ARG A 280 -24.89 14.32 0.72
C ARG A 280 -24.67 15.75 1.23
N LEU A 281 -25.73 16.52 1.53
CA LEU A 281 -25.59 17.88 2.08
C LEU A 281 -24.89 17.86 3.45
N VAL A 282 -25.13 16.80 4.24
CA VAL A 282 -24.46 16.60 5.53
C VAL A 282 -22.98 16.30 5.31
N ARG A 283 -22.61 15.47 4.33
CA ARG A 283 -21.21 15.20 3.97
C ARG A 283 -20.51 16.45 3.42
N GLN A 284 -21.21 17.26 2.59
CA GLN A 284 -20.72 18.56 2.12
C GLN A 284 -20.50 19.54 3.26
N ALA A 285 -21.40 19.58 4.23
CA ALA A 285 -21.24 20.40 5.43
C ALA A 285 -20.04 19.95 6.27
N PHE A 286 -19.84 18.65 6.41
CA PHE A 286 -18.66 18.09 7.08
C PHE A 286 -17.36 18.48 6.38
N ASP A 287 -17.31 18.36 5.05
CA ASP A 287 -16.15 18.74 4.24
C ASP A 287 -15.78 20.22 4.39
N LEU A 288 -16.78 21.13 4.34
CA LEU A 288 -16.60 22.58 4.51
C LEU A 288 -16.21 22.97 5.96
N ALA A 289 -16.51 22.14 6.94
CA ALA A 289 -16.10 22.37 8.32
C ALA A 289 -14.59 22.12 8.56
N LEU A 290 -13.90 21.48 7.63
CA LEU A 290 -12.48 21.11 7.73
C LEU A 290 -11.56 22.22 7.23
N ASP A 291 -10.60 22.64 8.03
CA ASP A 291 -9.42 23.38 7.59
C ASP A 291 -8.26 22.41 7.37
N ARG A 292 -8.08 21.96 6.15
CA ARG A 292 -7.03 20.99 5.81
C ARG A 292 -5.62 21.55 5.96
N THR A 293 -5.46 22.87 5.75
CA THR A 293 -4.15 23.52 5.93
C THR A 293 -3.77 23.58 7.41
N ALA A 294 -4.70 24.01 8.26
CA ALA A 294 -4.48 24.01 9.71
C ALA A 294 -4.29 22.57 10.25
N LEU A 295 -5.06 21.60 9.73
CA LEU A 295 -4.93 20.19 10.12
C LEU A 295 -3.53 19.67 9.81
N VAL A 296 -3.02 19.88 8.60
CA VAL A 296 -1.68 19.44 8.19
C VAL A 296 -0.60 20.21 8.98
N GLN A 297 -0.82 21.50 9.26
CA GLN A 297 0.13 22.28 10.07
C GLN A 297 0.21 21.75 11.51
N VAL A 298 -0.92 21.47 12.13
CA VAL A 298 -0.99 21.04 13.55
C VAL A 298 -0.45 19.62 13.74
N VAL A 299 -0.88 18.69 12.86
CA VAL A 299 -0.53 17.26 13.04
C VAL A 299 0.80 16.90 12.41
N TYR A 300 1.17 17.55 11.28
CA TYR A 300 2.30 17.14 10.45
C TYR A 300 3.30 18.26 10.16
N ASN A 301 3.30 19.34 10.95
CA ASN A 301 4.21 20.49 10.81
C ASN A 301 4.29 21.06 9.37
N GLY A 302 3.19 20.99 8.62
CA GLY A 302 3.12 21.48 7.24
C GLY A 302 3.85 20.60 6.20
N MET A 303 4.34 19.43 6.58
CA MET A 303 5.12 18.55 5.68
C MET A 303 4.31 17.81 4.63
N PHE A 304 3.01 17.63 4.86
CA PHE A 304 2.09 16.98 3.94
C PHE A 304 1.28 18.00 3.15
N SER A 305 0.63 17.57 2.08
CA SER A 305 -0.10 18.48 1.20
C SER A 305 -1.62 18.30 1.36
N PRO A 306 -2.36 19.34 1.75
CA PRO A 306 -3.82 19.30 1.75
C PRO A 306 -4.37 18.88 0.39
N THR A 307 -5.38 18.00 0.35
CA THR A 307 -5.94 17.53 -0.91
C THR A 307 -7.44 17.24 -0.83
N VAL A 308 -8.09 17.24 -1.98
CA VAL A 308 -9.47 16.75 -2.21
C VAL A 308 -9.52 15.73 -3.36
N GLN A 309 -8.38 15.14 -3.69
CA GLN A 309 -8.25 14.15 -4.75
C GLN A 309 -7.19 13.11 -4.42
N ALA A 310 -7.26 11.93 -5.02
CA ALA A 310 -6.34 10.84 -4.79
C ALA A 310 -4.98 11.01 -5.50
N ASN A 311 -4.94 11.81 -6.55
CA ASN A 311 -3.70 12.03 -7.32
C ASN A 311 -2.83 13.09 -6.65
N THR A 312 -1.53 12.81 -6.55
CA THR A 312 -0.55 13.75 -6.02
C THR A 312 -0.16 14.80 -7.09
N PRO A 313 0.35 15.97 -6.70
CA PRO A 313 0.76 17.01 -7.67
C PRO A 313 1.80 16.56 -8.70
N SER A 314 2.59 15.53 -8.42
CA SER A 314 3.56 14.94 -9.35
C SER A 314 2.92 14.01 -10.40
N SER A 315 1.66 13.61 -10.22
CA SER A 315 0.95 12.75 -11.17
C SER A 315 0.55 13.54 -12.43
N PRO A 316 0.71 12.97 -13.64
CA PRO A 316 0.20 13.58 -14.87
C PRO A 316 -1.34 13.70 -14.90
N TYR A 317 -2.02 13.03 -13.98
CA TYR A 317 -3.48 13.05 -13.83
C TYR A 317 -3.95 13.93 -12.66
N TYR A 318 -3.04 14.72 -12.06
CA TYR A 318 -3.42 15.69 -11.06
C TYR A 318 -4.30 16.79 -11.68
N ALA A 319 -5.39 17.13 -11.02
CA ALA A 319 -6.38 18.09 -11.51
C ALA A 319 -6.37 19.37 -10.62
N PRO A 320 -5.54 20.37 -10.94
CA PRO A 320 -5.32 21.54 -10.09
C PRO A 320 -6.58 22.40 -9.88
N GLN A 321 -7.58 22.28 -10.76
CA GLN A 321 -8.86 22.97 -10.61
C GLN A 321 -9.70 22.44 -9.43
N PHE A 322 -9.40 21.24 -8.90
CA PHE A 322 -10.00 20.69 -7.68
C PHE A 322 -9.08 20.93 -6.50
N ALA A 323 -9.01 22.19 -6.06
CA ALA A 323 -8.27 22.57 -4.85
C ALA A 323 -9.14 22.38 -3.59
N PRO A 324 -8.54 22.14 -2.41
CA PRO A 324 -9.26 22.13 -1.15
C PRO A 324 -10.02 23.44 -0.93
N PRO A 325 -11.32 23.40 -0.60
CA PRO A 325 -12.07 24.59 -0.25
C PRO A 325 -11.51 25.22 1.04
N ALA A 326 -11.58 26.53 1.14
CA ALA A 326 -11.39 27.18 2.44
C ALA A 326 -12.48 26.72 3.42
N ARG A 327 -12.11 26.62 4.71
CA ARG A 327 -13.06 26.29 5.76
C ARG A 327 -14.18 27.35 5.81
N ASP A 328 -15.44 26.89 5.80
CA ASP A 328 -16.61 27.75 5.87
C ASP A 328 -17.68 27.17 6.81
N VAL A 329 -17.59 27.50 8.10
CA VAL A 329 -18.52 27.04 9.13
C VAL A 329 -19.92 27.61 8.90
N ALA A 330 -20.05 28.84 8.39
CA ALA A 330 -21.35 29.45 8.14
C ALA A 330 -22.10 28.72 7.02
N ARG A 331 -21.40 28.41 5.91
CA ARG A 331 -21.97 27.62 4.82
C ARG A 331 -22.26 26.18 5.24
N ALA A 332 -21.39 25.57 6.04
CA ALA A 332 -21.62 24.24 6.60
C ALA A 332 -22.92 24.18 7.41
N ARG A 333 -23.14 25.14 8.32
CA ARG A 333 -24.39 25.25 9.08
C ARG A 333 -25.60 25.50 8.19
N ALA A 334 -25.46 26.31 7.13
CA ALA A 334 -26.53 26.54 6.15
C ALA A 334 -26.92 25.24 5.42
N LEU A 335 -25.95 24.41 5.03
CA LEU A 335 -26.20 23.10 4.43
C LEU A 335 -26.90 22.13 5.39
N LEU A 336 -26.52 22.11 6.66
CA LEU A 336 -27.21 21.28 7.66
C LEU A 336 -28.67 21.72 7.87
N LYS A 337 -28.93 23.04 7.84
CA LYS A 337 -30.29 23.57 7.87
C LYS A 337 -31.08 23.20 6.61
N GLU A 338 -30.48 23.33 5.43
CA GLU A 338 -31.06 22.91 4.13
C GLU A 338 -31.38 21.41 4.12
N ALA A 339 -30.50 20.60 4.71
CA ALA A 339 -30.69 19.16 4.89
C ALA A 339 -31.84 18.80 5.86
N GLY A 340 -32.37 19.77 6.61
CA GLY A 340 -33.46 19.57 7.57
C GLY A 340 -33.09 18.67 8.75
N VAL A 341 -31.81 18.62 9.14
CA VAL A 341 -31.33 17.71 10.19
C VAL A 341 -31.31 18.40 11.57
N ALA A 342 -31.55 17.60 12.60
CA ALA A 342 -31.40 18.05 13.97
C ALA A 342 -29.92 18.22 14.33
N LEU A 343 -29.60 19.24 15.13
CA LEU A 343 -28.25 19.49 15.65
C LEU A 343 -28.15 19.13 17.13
N PRO A 344 -26.98 18.66 17.60
CA PRO A 344 -25.80 18.31 16.76
C PRO A 344 -26.02 17.02 15.94
N VAL A 345 -25.39 16.94 14.76
CA VAL A 345 -25.40 15.72 13.94
C VAL A 345 -24.40 14.72 14.51
N PRO A 346 -24.85 13.56 15.01
CA PRO A 346 -23.94 12.56 15.56
C PRO A 346 -23.21 11.79 14.46
N ILE A 347 -21.89 11.61 14.61
CA ILE A 347 -21.04 10.77 13.75
C ILE A 347 -20.10 9.96 14.63
N MET A 348 -20.04 8.64 14.41
CA MET A 348 -18.98 7.77 14.94
C MET A 348 -17.87 7.65 13.92
N LEU A 349 -16.70 8.22 14.21
CA LEU A 349 -15.49 8.10 13.39
C LEU A 349 -14.65 6.92 13.89
N THR A 350 -14.53 5.88 13.06
CA THR A 350 -13.59 4.79 13.29
C THR A 350 -12.21 5.21 12.81
N ALA A 351 -11.18 5.06 13.65
CA ALA A 351 -9.79 5.33 13.35
C ALA A 351 -8.89 4.20 13.90
N THR A 352 -7.66 4.08 13.39
CA THR A 352 -6.69 3.17 14.00
C THR A 352 -6.23 3.71 15.37
N ASN A 353 -5.76 2.81 16.23
CA ASN A 353 -5.32 3.15 17.59
C ASN A 353 -3.88 3.70 17.66
N SER A 354 -3.29 4.10 16.53
CA SER A 354 -1.99 4.76 16.52
C SER A 354 -2.10 6.20 17.07
N PRO A 355 -1.09 6.72 17.78
CA PRO A 355 -1.13 8.07 18.38
C PRO A 355 -1.36 9.18 17.36
N ASP A 356 -0.76 9.09 16.18
CA ASP A 356 -0.92 10.06 15.08
C ASP A 356 -2.32 10.03 14.46
N ALA A 357 -2.93 8.86 14.32
CA ALA A 357 -4.30 8.74 13.85
C ALA A 357 -5.29 9.29 14.88
N LEU A 358 -5.05 9.05 16.18
CA LEU A 358 -5.88 9.61 17.25
C LEU A 358 -5.79 11.14 17.27
N GLN A 359 -4.58 11.70 17.22
CA GLN A 359 -4.38 13.16 17.17
C GLN A 359 -5.10 13.78 15.97
N LEU A 360 -5.01 13.16 14.78
CA LEU A 360 -5.72 13.60 13.58
C LEU A 360 -7.23 13.60 13.81
N ALA A 361 -7.79 12.53 14.39
CA ALA A 361 -9.22 12.42 14.68
C ALA A 361 -9.71 13.48 15.67
N GLU A 362 -8.91 13.79 16.70
CA GLU A 362 -9.22 14.82 17.71
C GLU A 362 -9.23 16.23 17.10
N VAL A 363 -8.27 16.53 16.20
CA VAL A 363 -8.27 17.81 15.47
C VAL A 363 -9.52 17.94 14.60
N ILE A 364 -9.89 16.89 13.87
CA ILE A 364 -11.10 16.86 13.05
C ILE A 364 -12.34 17.04 13.94
N GLN A 365 -12.43 16.33 15.06
CA GLN A 365 -13.51 16.43 16.04
C GLN A 365 -13.74 17.90 16.48
N SER A 366 -12.66 18.58 16.84
CA SER A 366 -12.71 19.99 17.23
C SER A 366 -13.21 20.88 16.10
N MET A 367 -12.72 20.68 14.87
CA MET A 367 -13.11 21.51 13.73
C MET A 367 -14.58 21.38 13.36
N VAL A 368 -15.11 20.15 13.34
CA VAL A 368 -16.49 19.91 12.90
C VAL A 368 -17.53 20.23 13.97
N ALA A 369 -17.13 20.24 15.24
CA ALA A 369 -18.02 20.63 16.35
C ALA A 369 -18.57 22.05 16.17
N GLU A 370 -17.76 22.99 15.71
CA GLU A 370 -18.18 24.36 15.45
C GLU A 370 -19.26 24.45 14.36
N ALA A 371 -19.32 23.51 13.43
CA ALA A 371 -20.35 23.47 12.38
C ALA A 371 -21.65 22.81 12.84
N GLY A 372 -21.67 22.15 14.01
CA GLY A 372 -22.83 21.49 14.56
C GLY A 372 -22.80 19.97 14.48
N PHE A 373 -21.62 19.38 14.38
CA PHE A 373 -21.45 17.92 14.46
C PHE A 373 -21.05 17.48 15.88
N GLU A 374 -21.53 16.32 16.31
CA GLU A 374 -21.06 15.60 17.49
C GLU A 374 -20.25 14.37 17.01
N LEU A 375 -18.94 14.56 16.80
CA LEU A 375 -18.05 13.49 16.36
C LEU A 375 -17.57 12.71 17.60
N LYS A 376 -17.83 11.39 17.61
CA LYS A 376 -17.27 10.46 18.60
C LYS A 376 -16.20 9.60 17.92
N ILE A 377 -15.09 9.35 18.62
CA ILE A 377 -13.96 8.59 18.08
C ILE A 377 -14.01 7.16 18.63
N LYS A 378 -14.02 6.16 17.73
CA LYS A 378 -13.87 4.73 18.03
C LYS A 378 -12.51 4.29 17.49
N THR A 379 -11.57 3.95 18.39
CA THR A 379 -10.25 3.43 17.98
C THR A 379 -10.26 1.92 17.86
N MET A 380 -9.54 1.39 16.87
CA MET A 380 -9.38 -0.03 16.63
C MET A 380 -7.93 -0.36 16.25
N GLU A 381 -7.50 -1.58 16.54
CA GLU A 381 -6.26 -2.11 15.96
C GLU A 381 -6.42 -2.19 14.44
N PHE A 382 -5.29 -2.02 13.70
CA PHE A 382 -5.31 -1.84 12.25
C PHE A 382 -6.02 -2.97 11.50
N ALA A 383 -5.62 -4.25 11.71
CA ALA A 383 -6.24 -5.37 11.00
C ALA A 383 -7.73 -5.56 11.37
N SER A 384 -8.07 -5.30 12.63
CA SER A 384 -9.46 -5.28 13.10
C SER A 384 -10.28 -4.17 12.44
N SER A 385 -9.67 -3.00 12.20
CA SER A 385 -10.33 -1.88 11.51
C SER A 385 -10.61 -2.19 10.05
N LEU A 386 -9.71 -2.91 9.35
CA LEU A 386 -9.94 -3.39 7.99
C LEU A 386 -11.12 -4.37 7.94
N THR A 387 -11.17 -5.32 8.87
CA THR A 387 -12.28 -6.29 8.98
C THR A 387 -13.61 -5.57 9.19
N ALA A 388 -13.67 -4.59 10.10
CA ALA A 388 -14.84 -3.76 10.31
C ALA A 388 -15.24 -2.95 9.07
N GLY A 389 -14.24 -2.40 8.34
CA GLY A 389 -14.45 -1.69 7.08
C GLY A 389 -15.13 -2.57 6.02
N TYR A 390 -14.62 -3.77 5.78
CA TYR A 390 -15.23 -4.71 4.82
C TYR A 390 -16.62 -5.18 5.26
N ALA A 391 -16.84 -5.38 6.56
CA ALA A 391 -18.13 -5.80 7.09
C ALA A 391 -19.18 -4.66 7.12
N GLY A 392 -18.77 -3.39 6.92
CA GLY A 392 -19.65 -2.25 7.05
C GLY A 392 -19.94 -1.84 8.51
N ASP A 393 -19.16 -2.30 9.50
CA ASP A 393 -19.30 -1.96 10.91
C ASP A 393 -18.62 -0.62 11.23
N PHE A 394 -19.05 0.43 10.54
CA PHE A 394 -18.61 1.80 10.75
C PHE A 394 -19.63 2.80 10.18
N GLN A 395 -19.64 4.03 10.69
CA GLN A 395 -20.41 5.15 10.12
C GLN A 395 -19.53 6.03 9.24
N ALA A 396 -18.37 6.43 9.77
CA ALA A 396 -17.28 7.10 9.05
C ALA A 396 -15.97 6.39 9.41
N TYR A 397 -15.12 6.13 8.42
CA TYR A 397 -13.87 5.38 8.60
C TYR A 397 -12.68 6.18 8.06
N MET A 398 -11.80 6.60 8.96
CA MET A 398 -10.57 7.30 8.63
C MET A 398 -9.46 6.31 8.38
N ILE A 399 -8.99 6.25 7.12
CA ILE A 399 -7.94 5.34 6.70
C ILE A 399 -7.09 5.96 5.59
N GLY A 400 -5.81 5.57 5.53
CA GLY A 400 -4.90 5.90 4.44
C GLY A 400 -4.96 4.90 3.31
N TRP A 401 -4.68 5.39 2.10
CA TRP A 401 -4.39 4.58 0.92
C TRP A 401 -2.93 4.79 0.51
N SER A 402 -2.20 3.72 0.30
CA SER A 402 -0.75 3.79 -0.01
C SER A 402 -0.42 4.28 -1.42
N GLY A 403 -1.43 4.52 -2.25
CA GLY A 403 -1.27 5.02 -3.61
C GLY A 403 -0.79 3.98 -4.62
N ARG A 404 -1.04 4.29 -5.90
CA ARG A 404 -0.56 3.56 -7.07
C ARG A 404 -0.05 4.54 -8.10
N SER A 405 0.86 4.11 -8.95
CA SER A 405 1.42 4.92 -10.03
C SER A 405 0.37 5.29 -11.08
N ASP A 406 -0.56 4.39 -11.37
CA ASP A 406 -1.71 4.66 -12.25
C ASP A 406 -2.93 5.11 -11.42
N PRO A 407 -3.66 6.16 -11.86
CA PRO A 407 -4.82 6.70 -11.15
C PRO A 407 -5.96 5.70 -10.97
N ASP A 408 -6.09 4.72 -11.83
CA ASP A 408 -7.10 3.65 -11.70
C ASP A 408 -7.00 2.94 -10.34
N GLY A 409 -5.78 2.60 -9.91
CA GLY A 409 -5.53 1.97 -8.62
C GLY A 409 -5.82 2.86 -7.40
N ASN A 410 -6.03 4.16 -7.63
CA ASN A 410 -6.35 5.14 -6.59
C ASN A 410 -7.83 5.54 -6.57
N MET A 411 -8.57 5.27 -7.65
CA MET A 411 -9.94 5.76 -7.83
C MET A 411 -10.93 4.64 -8.05
N TRP A 412 -10.70 3.74 -9.00
CA TRP A 412 -11.65 2.68 -9.34
C TRP A 412 -11.96 1.79 -8.13
N GLN A 413 -10.93 1.39 -7.39
CA GLN A 413 -11.08 0.49 -6.24
C GLN A 413 -11.89 1.11 -5.08
N MET A 414 -11.95 2.44 -4.98
CA MET A 414 -12.62 3.18 -3.90
C MET A 414 -13.98 3.73 -4.30
N LEU A 415 -14.14 4.13 -5.56
CA LEU A 415 -15.31 4.91 -6.01
C LEU A 415 -16.25 4.12 -6.93
N HIS A 416 -15.76 3.08 -7.64
CA HIS A 416 -16.60 2.21 -8.45
C HIS A 416 -17.43 1.28 -7.57
N SER A 417 -18.71 1.02 -7.94
CA SER A 417 -19.61 0.15 -7.17
C SER A 417 -19.06 -1.28 -6.98
N GLY A 418 -18.29 -1.79 -7.96
CA GLY A 418 -17.58 -3.07 -7.90
C GLY A 418 -16.20 -3.01 -7.25
N GLY A 419 -15.77 -1.86 -6.73
CA GLY A 419 -14.45 -1.67 -6.16
C GLY A 419 -14.25 -2.42 -4.85
N THR A 420 -13.13 -3.10 -4.72
CA THR A 420 -12.80 -3.92 -3.53
C THR A 420 -12.66 -3.09 -2.26
N PHE A 421 -12.13 -1.87 -2.39
CA PHE A 421 -11.90 -0.95 -1.27
C PHE A 421 -12.98 0.14 -1.15
N ASN A 422 -14.10 -0.02 -1.85
CA ASN A 422 -15.30 0.78 -1.65
C ASN A 422 -16.02 0.32 -0.37
N TYR A 423 -15.43 0.64 0.78
CA TYR A 423 -15.94 0.22 2.09
C TYR A 423 -17.36 0.70 2.36
N GLY A 424 -17.70 1.91 1.91
CA GLY A 424 -19.01 2.53 2.10
C GLY A 424 -20.09 2.01 1.18
N LYS A 425 -19.76 1.18 0.19
CA LYS A 425 -20.65 0.71 -0.88
C LYS A 425 -21.37 1.84 -1.61
N TYR A 426 -20.61 2.93 -1.84
CA TYR A 426 -21.07 3.99 -2.74
C TYR A 426 -21.35 3.43 -4.13
N SER A 427 -22.44 3.88 -4.75
CA SER A 427 -22.84 3.45 -6.09
C SER A 427 -23.43 4.60 -6.87
N ASN A 428 -22.89 4.85 -8.05
CA ASN A 428 -23.37 5.84 -8.99
C ASN A 428 -23.03 5.39 -10.41
N ALA A 429 -24.03 5.22 -11.26
CA ALA A 429 -23.85 4.66 -12.61
C ALA A 429 -22.96 5.54 -13.53
N GLU A 430 -23.00 6.87 -13.38
CA GLU A 430 -22.13 7.75 -14.16
C GLU A 430 -20.68 7.64 -13.69
N MET A 431 -20.45 7.55 -12.36
CA MET A 431 -19.13 7.31 -11.78
C MET A 431 -18.54 6.01 -12.31
N ASP A 432 -19.31 4.92 -12.25
CA ASP A 432 -18.89 3.61 -12.74
C ASP A 432 -18.53 3.65 -14.23
N SER A 433 -19.39 4.27 -15.04
CA SER A 433 -19.16 4.40 -16.49
C SER A 433 -17.89 5.17 -16.82
N TRP A 434 -17.64 6.31 -16.16
CA TRP A 434 -16.42 7.11 -16.44
C TRP A 434 -15.15 6.44 -15.97
N LEU A 435 -15.20 5.72 -14.84
CA LEU A 435 -14.07 4.94 -14.35
C LEU A 435 -13.75 3.76 -15.28
N ASP A 436 -14.79 3.07 -15.79
CA ASP A 436 -14.60 1.96 -16.75
C ASP A 436 -14.13 2.47 -18.12
N ASP A 437 -14.61 3.62 -18.58
CA ASP A 437 -14.15 4.22 -19.83
C ASP A 437 -12.70 4.71 -19.73
N ALA A 438 -12.27 5.24 -18.56
CA ALA A 438 -10.89 5.62 -18.32
C ALA A 438 -9.90 4.45 -18.41
N ARG A 439 -10.34 3.23 -18.13
CA ARG A 439 -9.56 1.99 -18.31
C ARG A 439 -9.30 1.66 -19.79
N LYS A 440 -10.21 2.04 -20.69
CA LYS A 440 -10.15 1.70 -22.12
C LYS A 440 -9.26 2.66 -22.93
N VAL A 441 -8.85 3.79 -22.34
CA VAL A 441 -8.12 4.86 -23.00
C VAL A 441 -6.71 4.97 -22.44
N SER A 442 -5.68 4.94 -23.31
CA SER A 442 -4.27 5.09 -22.92
C SER A 442 -3.74 6.51 -23.02
N ASP A 443 -4.38 7.37 -23.81
CA ASP A 443 -3.98 8.78 -23.94
C ASP A 443 -4.27 9.55 -22.65
N VAL A 444 -3.23 10.24 -22.13
CA VAL A 444 -3.29 10.96 -20.84
C VAL A 444 -4.35 12.05 -20.84
N ALA A 445 -4.49 12.82 -21.94
CA ALA A 445 -5.44 13.92 -22.00
C ALA A 445 -6.89 13.41 -21.96
N SER A 446 -7.20 12.39 -22.74
CA SER A 446 -8.53 11.76 -22.79
C SER A 446 -8.88 11.08 -21.46
N ARG A 447 -7.93 10.37 -20.82
CA ARG A 447 -8.14 9.80 -19.49
C ARG A 447 -8.35 10.87 -18.43
N SER A 448 -7.56 11.96 -18.46
CA SER A 448 -7.71 13.09 -17.54
C SER A 448 -9.08 13.75 -17.66
N ALA A 449 -9.63 13.87 -18.88
CA ALA A 449 -10.96 14.40 -19.09
C ALA A 449 -12.05 13.54 -18.42
N LEU A 450 -11.91 12.21 -18.43
CA LEU A 450 -12.80 11.30 -17.73
C LEU A 450 -12.64 11.42 -16.21
N TYR A 451 -11.40 11.41 -15.70
CA TYR A 451 -11.14 11.58 -14.27
C TYR A 451 -11.59 12.96 -13.74
N ASN A 452 -11.59 14.01 -14.56
CA ASN A 452 -12.14 15.31 -14.16
C ASN A 452 -13.66 15.24 -13.93
N LYS A 453 -14.40 14.44 -14.70
CA LYS A 453 -15.82 14.16 -14.44
C LYS A 453 -16.02 13.40 -13.14
N VAL A 454 -15.16 12.38 -12.90
CA VAL A 454 -15.16 11.61 -11.66
C VAL A 454 -14.95 12.53 -10.45
N TRP A 455 -13.95 13.45 -10.50
CA TRP A 455 -13.71 14.42 -9.43
C TRP A 455 -14.86 15.39 -9.22
N ALA A 456 -15.47 15.88 -10.29
CA ALA A 456 -16.62 16.78 -10.18
C ALA A 456 -17.80 16.12 -9.44
N LEU A 457 -18.10 14.86 -9.76
CA LEU A 457 -19.18 14.11 -9.12
C LEU A 457 -18.80 13.68 -7.68
N GLU A 458 -17.56 13.27 -7.46
CA GLU A 458 -17.06 12.94 -6.13
C GLU A 458 -17.20 14.11 -5.17
N ARG A 459 -16.86 15.33 -5.60
CA ARG A 459 -17.03 16.59 -4.84
C ARG A 459 -18.50 16.93 -4.54
N GLN A 460 -19.44 16.42 -5.30
CA GLN A 460 -20.88 16.57 -5.03
C GLN A 460 -21.38 15.55 -4.02
N ASP A 461 -21.00 14.30 -4.17
CA ASP A 461 -21.54 13.18 -3.38
C ASP A 461 -20.74 12.90 -2.12
N LEU A 462 -19.42 13.17 -2.12
CA LEU A 462 -18.46 13.02 -1.03
C LEU A 462 -18.60 11.68 -0.28
N PRO A 463 -18.54 10.54 -0.98
CA PRO A 463 -18.47 9.25 -0.31
C PRO A 463 -17.13 9.08 0.44
N LEU A 464 -16.08 9.78 -0.03
CA LEU A 464 -14.73 9.78 0.52
C LEU A 464 -14.22 11.22 0.63
N VAL A 465 -14.10 11.74 1.83
CA VAL A 465 -13.53 13.07 2.10
C VAL A 465 -12.02 12.94 2.19
N TYR A 466 -11.29 13.36 1.16
CA TYR A 466 -9.83 13.40 1.16
C TYR A 466 -9.31 14.51 2.11
N LEU A 467 -8.22 14.22 2.83
CA LEU A 467 -7.63 15.15 3.79
C LEU A 467 -6.29 15.69 3.31
N TYR A 468 -5.33 14.81 3.06
CA TYR A 468 -3.97 15.16 2.61
C TYR A 468 -3.32 14.03 1.85
N THR A 469 -2.30 14.38 1.05
CA THR A 469 -1.31 13.44 0.53
C THR A 469 -0.05 13.49 1.39
N SER A 470 0.55 12.33 1.68
CA SER A 470 1.72 12.21 2.54
C SER A 470 3.01 12.09 1.73
N ARG A 471 4.14 12.46 2.36
CA ARG A 471 5.48 12.16 1.87
C ARG A 471 5.99 10.86 2.49
N ASN A 472 6.91 10.19 1.80
CA ASN A 472 7.66 9.07 2.37
C ASN A 472 8.82 9.61 3.19
N ILE A 473 8.88 9.28 4.47
CA ILE A 473 9.90 9.75 5.41
C ILE A 473 10.49 8.53 6.11
N VAL A 474 11.70 8.13 5.70
CA VAL A 474 12.39 6.95 6.22
C VAL A 474 13.58 7.38 7.05
N GLY A 475 13.67 6.84 8.27
CA GLY A 475 14.82 7.00 9.15
C GLY A 475 15.77 5.81 9.01
N LEU A 476 17.08 6.08 8.90
CA LEU A 476 18.10 5.04 8.76
C LEU A 476 19.26 5.32 9.72
N ARG A 477 19.91 4.26 10.19
CA ARG A 477 21.25 4.38 10.75
C ARG A 477 22.22 4.88 9.67
N LYS A 478 23.24 5.61 10.07
CA LYS A 478 24.22 6.20 9.15
C LYS A 478 24.98 5.14 8.34
N GLU A 479 25.21 3.99 8.96
CA GLU A 479 25.92 2.83 8.39
C GLU A 479 25.13 2.10 7.29
N VAL A 480 23.81 2.31 7.20
CA VAL A 480 22.97 1.70 6.13
C VAL A 480 23.22 2.46 4.84
N ASN A 481 23.71 1.79 3.80
CA ASN A 481 23.99 2.38 2.49
C ASN A 481 23.10 1.78 1.41
N GLY A 482 23.04 2.43 0.23
CA GLY A 482 22.34 1.93 -0.95
C GLY A 482 20.81 2.01 -0.90
N PHE A 483 20.22 2.62 0.15
CA PHE A 483 18.77 2.83 0.19
C PHE A 483 18.32 3.79 -0.92
N ARG A 484 17.31 3.39 -1.69
CA ARG A 484 16.69 4.18 -2.75
C ARG A 484 15.24 4.45 -2.43
N GLN A 485 14.84 5.71 -2.51
CA GLN A 485 13.46 6.14 -2.25
C GLN A 485 12.66 6.06 -3.54
N VAL A 486 11.65 5.19 -3.58
CA VAL A 486 10.65 5.14 -4.66
C VAL A 486 9.34 5.74 -4.14
N PRO A 487 8.61 6.53 -4.95
CA PRO A 487 7.39 7.20 -4.48
C PRO A 487 6.27 6.27 -4.01
N ASP A 488 6.28 4.99 -4.41
CA ASP A 488 5.34 3.98 -3.90
C ASP A 488 5.58 3.58 -2.43
N GLY A 489 6.69 4.08 -1.84
CA GLY A 489 7.06 3.90 -0.44
C GLY A 489 7.57 2.51 -0.08
N LEU A 490 7.75 1.60 -1.06
CA LEU A 490 8.26 0.25 -0.78
C LEU A 490 9.76 0.28 -0.50
N ILE A 491 10.19 -0.51 0.47
CA ILE A 491 11.59 -0.67 0.84
C ILE A 491 12.19 -1.79 0.00
N ARG A 492 12.98 -1.41 -1.01
CA ARG A 492 13.71 -2.33 -1.89
C ARG A 492 15.12 -2.53 -1.37
N LEU A 493 15.50 -3.78 -1.15
CA LEU A 493 16.77 -4.15 -0.50
C LEU A 493 17.94 -4.33 -1.47
N GLN A 494 17.68 -4.25 -2.77
CA GLN A 494 18.70 -4.39 -3.81
C GLN A 494 19.80 -3.33 -3.65
N GLY A 495 21.05 -3.75 -3.56
CA GLY A 495 22.22 -2.89 -3.40
C GLY A 495 22.40 -2.29 -2.01
N MET A 496 21.52 -2.60 -1.04
CA MET A 496 21.65 -2.12 0.33
C MET A 496 22.72 -2.91 1.09
N THR A 497 23.53 -2.17 1.87
CA THR A 497 24.57 -2.71 2.75
C THR A 497 24.58 -2.01 4.10
N ILE A 498 25.23 -2.62 5.10
CA ILE A 498 25.55 -1.97 6.38
C ILE A 498 27.05 -2.05 6.58
N ASP A 499 27.70 -0.90 6.79
CA ASP A 499 29.11 -0.83 7.17
C ASP A 499 29.28 -1.38 8.60
N LYS A 500 30.40 -2.13 8.82
CA LYS A 500 30.73 -2.71 10.12
C LYS A 500 31.44 -1.70 11.02
#